data_878a969845af8c309783111d29c97164
#
_entry.id   878a969845af8c309783111d29c97164
#
_cell.length_a   1.000
_cell.length_b   1.000
_cell.length_c   1.000
_cell.angle_alpha   90.00
_cell.angle_beta   90.00
_cell.angle_gamma   90.00
#
_symmetry.space_group_name_H-M   'P 1'
#
loop_
_entity.id
_entity.type
_entity.pdbx_description
1 polymer ?
#
loop_
_entity_poly.entity_id
_entity_poly.type
_entity_poly.pdbx_seq_one_letter_code
_entity_poly.pdbx_strand_id
1 'polypeptide(L)'
;MAERFAIGIDYGTESGRVMLTSIETGEEAAWALVPYKSGVIEGKLPDGTRLNHEWALQDPRDYLRVVEQGVPQVLQQSGVKPEQIVGIGTDFTACTMLPTLADGTPLCTLAQYASRPHAWVKLWKHHAAQPQADRINKVGKARKEPALEMYNWAHSSEWFFAKALQIVEEDFEIYEKADRLIEADGRPWRTLYWPPTSMQFRFPPACRSAKWSRS
;
A
#
# COMPACT_ATOMS: atom_id res chain seq x y z
N MET A 1 13.23 3.57 -37.21
CA MET A 1 13.41 2.87 -35.91
C MET A 1 12.06 2.24 -35.61
N ALA A 2 12.01 1.11 -34.91
CA ALA A 2 10.72 0.56 -34.45
C ALA A 2 10.10 1.50 -33.43
N GLU A 3 8.78 1.68 -33.47
CA GLU A 3 8.04 2.46 -32.48
C GLU A 3 8.19 1.84 -31.10
N ARG A 4 8.29 2.67 -30.05
CA ARG A 4 8.53 2.26 -28.67
C ARG A 4 7.33 2.59 -27.80
N PHE A 5 7.11 1.77 -26.79
CA PHE A 5 5.95 1.87 -25.92
C PHE A 5 6.33 1.82 -24.45
N ALA A 6 5.48 2.39 -23.61
CA ALA A 6 5.52 2.24 -22.16
C ALA A 6 4.22 1.62 -21.66
N ILE A 7 4.32 0.86 -20.57
CA ILE A 7 3.16 0.31 -19.87
C ILE A 7 2.93 1.12 -18.59
N GLY A 8 1.72 1.64 -18.41
CA GLY A 8 1.22 2.19 -17.15
C GLY A 8 0.31 1.18 -16.44
N ILE A 9 0.48 0.99 -15.15
CA ILE A 9 -0.38 0.14 -14.34
C ILE A 9 -0.92 0.97 -13.17
N ASP A 10 -2.24 1.20 -13.16
CA ASP A 10 -2.97 1.88 -12.10
C ASP A 10 -3.67 0.83 -11.22
N TYR A 11 -3.27 0.75 -9.96
CA TYR A 11 -3.86 -0.13 -8.95
C TYR A 11 -4.90 0.64 -8.12
N GLY A 12 -6.16 0.51 -8.52
CA GLY A 12 -7.28 1.17 -7.88
C GLY A 12 -7.82 0.41 -6.65
N THR A 13 -9.03 0.76 -6.26
CA THR A 13 -9.70 0.18 -5.07
C THR A 13 -10.24 -1.23 -5.32
N GLU A 14 -10.80 -1.49 -6.50
CA GLU A 14 -11.47 -2.78 -6.80
C GLU A 14 -10.93 -3.47 -8.05
N SER A 15 -10.02 -2.82 -8.76
CA SER A 15 -9.44 -3.30 -10.01
C SER A 15 -8.12 -2.62 -10.29
N GLY A 16 -7.28 -3.26 -11.11
CA GLY A 16 -6.15 -2.61 -11.75
C GLY A 16 -6.40 -2.36 -13.23
N ARG A 17 -5.79 -1.32 -13.75
CA ARG A 17 -5.82 -0.96 -15.16
C ARG A 17 -4.41 -1.03 -15.73
N VAL A 18 -4.28 -1.61 -16.91
CA VAL A 18 -3.03 -1.66 -17.65
C VAL A 18 -3.24 -0.90 -18.95
N MET A 19 -2.38 0.06 -19.22
CA MET A 19 -2.42 0.90 -20.42
C MET A 19 -1.09 0.80 -21.16
N LEU A 20 -1.14 0.66 -22.46
CA LEU A 20 -0.01 0.66 -23.37
C LEU A 20 -0.03 1.95 -24.18
N THR A 21 1.03 2.75 -24.09
CA THR A 21 1.11 4.07 -24.71
C THR A 21 2.37 4.20 -25.56
N SER A 22 2.23 4.74 -26.79
CA SER A 22 3.37 5.13 -27.62
C SER A 22 4.15 6.27 -26.95
N ILE A 23 5.46 6.13 -26.81
CA ILE A 23 6.28 7.19 -26.20
C ILE A 23 6.60 8.31 -27.21
N GLU A 24 6.43 8.07 -28.49
CA GLU A 24 6.65 9.04 -29.55
C GLU A 24 5.45 9.98 -29.73
N THR A 25 4.22 9.44 -29.66
CA THR A 25 3.01 10.22 -29.93
C THR A 25 2.19 10.53 -28.67
N GLY A 26 2.37 9.75 -27.60
CA GLY A 26 1.53 9.79 -26.40
C GLY A 26 0.16 9.12 -26.59
N GLU A 27 -0.10 8.51 -27.76
CA GLU A 27 -1.36 7.83 -28.03
C GLU A 27 -1.46 6.50 -27.30
N GLU A 28 -2.67 6.19 -26.85
CA GLU A 28 -3.02 4.93 -26.21
C GLU A 28 -3.19 3.84 -27.29
N ALA A 29 -2.35 2.81 -27.23
CA ALA A 29 -2.40 1.70 -28.19
C ALA A 29 -3.37 0.59 -27.74
N ALA A 30 -3.48 0.33 -26.44
CA ALA A 30 -4.39 -0.64 -25.86
C ALA A 30 -4.56 -0.40 -24.36
N TRP A 31 -5.66 -0.90 -23.79
CA TRP A 31 -5.85 -0.93 -22.35
C TRP A 31 -6.60 -2.19 -21.89
N ALA A 32 -6.42 -2.57 -20.62
CA ALA A 32 -7.11 -3.69 -20.01
C ALA A 32 -7.53 -3.34 -18.59
N LEU A 33 -8.71 -3.81 -18.18
CA LEU A 33 -9.21 -3.75 -16.81
C LEU A 33 -9.17 -5.16 -16.21
N VAL A 34 -8.53 -5.30 -15.05
CA VAL A 34 -8.47 -6.56 -14.31
C VAL A 34 -9.14 -6.36 -12.96
N PRO A 35 -10.37 -6.84 -12.78
CA PRO A 35 -11.05 -6.80 -11.48
C PRO A 35 -10.29 -7.61 -10.43
N TYR A 36 -10.22 -7.10 -9.20
CA TYR A 36 -9.65 -7.85 -8.10
C TYR A 36 -10.59 -9.01 -7.71
N LYS A 37 -10.01 -10.18 -7.49
CA LYS A 37 -10.77 -11.36 -7.08
C LYS A 37 -11.37 -11.19 -5.68
N SER A 38 -10.61 -10.57 -4.79
CA SER A 38 -11.02 -10.34 -3.41
C SER A 38 -11.74 -9.01 -3.23
N GLY A 39 -11.55 -8.05 -4.15
CA GLY A 39 -12.08 -6.70 -4.04
C GLY A 39 -11.59 -6.00 -2.77
N VAL A 40 -12.48 -5.22 -2.15
CA VAL A 40 -12.25 -4.67 -0.81
C VAL A 40 -12.74 -5.69 0.22
N ILE A 41 -11.85 -6.10 1.12
CA ILE A 41 -12.14 -7.04 2.20
C ILE A 41 -12.66 -6.25 3.41
N GLU A 42 -13.95 -6.36 3.66
CA GLU A 42 -14.68 -5.73 4.77
C GLU A 42 -15.49 -6.80 5.51
N GLY A 43 -15.74 -6.58 6.80
CA GLY A 43 -16.56 -7.45 7.65
C GLY A 43 -15.94 -8.80 8.02
N LYS A 44 -15.20 -9.47 7.11
CA LYS A 44 -14.49 -10.72 7.39
C LYS A 44 -13.34 -10.97 6.41
N LEU A 45 -12.29 -11.62 6.89
CA LEU A 45 -11.20 -12.17 6.07
C LEU A 45 -11.69 -13.41 5.27
N PRO A 46 -10.91 -13.87 4.27
CA PRO A 46 -11.24 -15.06 3.48
C PRO A 46 -11.43 -16.34 4.29
N ASP A 47 -10.77 -16.47 5.44
CA ASP A 47 -10.89 -17.60 6.37
C ASP A 47 -12.10 -17.50 7.33
N GLY A 48 -12.89 -16.41 7.24
CA GLY A 48 -14.04 -16.14 8.09
C GLY A 48 -13.74 -15.32 9.35
N THR A 49 -12.48 -14.98 9.64
CA THR A 49 -12.12 -14.09 10.76
C THR A 49 -12.85 -12.76 10.63
N ARG A 50 -13.62 -12.37 11.65
CA ARG A 50 -14.41 -11.13 11.63
C ARG A 50 -13.52 -9.91 11.72
N LEU A 51 -13.87 -8.90 10.93
CA LEU A 51 -13.30 -7.56 10.99
C LEU A 51 -14.27 -6.62 11.70
N ASN A 52 -13.73 -5.71 12.49
CA ASN A 52 -14.52 -4.66 13.11
C ASN A 52 -14.99 -3.63 12.06
N HIS A 53 -15.89 -2.75 12.48
CA HIS A 53 -16.36 -1.65 11.65
C HIS A 53 -15.18 -0.78 11.16
N GLU A 54 -15.31 -0.23 9.97
CA GLU A 54 -14.32 0.66 9.33
C GLU A 54 -12.98 0.01 8.93
N TRP A 55 -12.87 -1.30 9.03
CA TRP A 55 -11.76 -2.02 8.41
C TRP A 55 -11.99 -2.14 6.91
N ALA A 56 -10.98 -1.76 6.14
CA ALA A 56 -10.94 -1.94 4.69
C ALA A 56 -9.56 -2.45 4.29
N LEU A 57 -9.53 -3.70 3.84
CA LEU A 57 -8.30 -4.41 3.49
C LEU A 57 -8.31 -4.83 2.03
N GLN A 58 -7.13 -5.18 1.50
CA GLN A 58 -6.98 -5.78 0.17
C GLN A 58 -6.05 -7.01 0.22
N ASP A 59 -6.17 -7.84 -0.81
CA ASP A 59 -5.31 -9.01 -1.02
C ASP A 59 -4.17 -8.63 -1.98
N PRO A 60 -2.91 -8.63 -1.55
CA PRO A 60 -1.79 -8.25 -2.41
C PRO A 60 -1.60 -9.19 -3.61
N ARG A 61 -2.19 -10.41 -3.59
CA ARG A 61 -2.19 -11.33 -4.72
C ARG A 61 -3.00 -10.80 -5.90
N ASP A 62 -3.96 -9.95 -5.65
CA ASP A 62 -4.73 -9.30 -6.71
C ASP A 62 -3.86 -8.32 -7.52
N TYR A 63 -2.87 -7.69 -6.88
CA TYR A 63 -1.91 -6.81 -7.60
C TYR A 63 -1.05 -7.59 -8.60
N LEU A 64 -0.58 -8.78 -8.23
CA LEU A 64 0.17 -9.66 -9.14
C LEU A 64 -0.69 -10.08 -10.34
N ARG A 65 -1.98 -10.38 -10.10
CA ARG A 65 -2.90 -10.75 -11.19
C ARG A 65 -3.08 -9.64 -12.22
N VAL A 66 -3.06 -8.38 -11.79
CA VAL A 66 -3.15 -7.26 -12.74
C VAL A 66 -2.00 -7.32 -13.75
N VAL A 67 -0.78 -7.60 -13.27
CA VAL A 67 0.39 -7.76 -14.15
C VAL A 67 0.23 -9.01 -15.02
N GLU A 68 -0.06 -10.16 -14.40
CA GLU A 68 -0.11 -11.47 -15.06
C GLU A 68 -1.20 -11.56 -16.14
N GLN A 69 -2.31 -10.85 -15.98
CA GLN A 69 -3.44 -10.88 -16.90
C GLN A 69 -3.48 -9.64 -17.81
N GLY A 70 -3.29 -8.47 -17.25
CA GLY A 70 -3.44 -7.21 -17.98
C GLY A 70 -2.32 -6.95 -18.97
N VAL A 71 -1.07 -7.22 -18.61
CA VAL A 71 0.07 -7.01 -19.53
C VAL A 71 -0.02 -7.88 -20.78
N PRO A 72 -0.22 -9.21 -20.70
CA PRO A 72 -0.42 -10.03 -21.90
C PRO A 72 -1.63 -9.59 -22.72
N GLN A 73 -2.72 -9.15 -22.08
CA GLN A 73 -3.92 -8.71 -22.78
C GLN A 73 -3.67 -7.47 -23.65
N VAL A 74 -2.99 -6.43 -23.11
CA VAL A 74 -2.70 -5.22 -23.91
C VAL A 74 -1.71 -5.49 -25.03
N LEU A 75 -0.72 -6.38 -24.83
CA LEU A 75 0.20 -6.79 -25.89
C LEU A 75 -0.52 -7.56 -26.99
N GLN A 76 -1.44 -8.46 -26.63
CA GLN A 76 -2.24 -9.21 -27.60
C GLN A 76 -3.18 -8.28 -28.41
N GLN A 77 -3.83 -7.35 -27.75
CA GLN A 77 -4.76 -6.40 -28.40
C GLN A 77 -4.06 -5.48 -29.39
N SER A 78 -2.88 -4.98 -29.02
CA SER A 78 -2.12 -4.02 -29.83
C SER A 78 -1.25 -4.67 -30.92
N GLY A 79 -0.87 -5.93 -30.74
CA GLY A 79 0.14 -6.58 -31.58
C GLY A 79 1.58 -6.09 -31.33
N VAL A 80 1.78 -5.23 -30.31
CA VAL A 80 3.10 -4.72 -29.91
C VAL A 80 3.92 -5.85 -29.29
N LYS A 81 5.17 -5.95 -29.70
CA LYS A 81 6.10 -6.98 -29.21
C LYS A 81 6.74 -6.54 -27.91
N PRO A 82 7.07 -7.47 -26.99
CA PRO A 82 7.72 -7.16 -25.71
C PRO A 82 9.01 -6.34 -25.86
N GLU A 83 9.77 -6.55 -26.94
CA GLU A 83 11.03 -5.85 -27.22
C GLU A 83 10.84 -4.36 -27.54
N GLN A 84 9.62 -3.94 -27.82
CA GLN A 84 9.27 -2.53 -28.05
C GLN A 84 8.90 -1.81 -26.75
N ILE A 85 8.75 -2.55 -25.63
CA ILE A 85 8.46 -1.95 -24.31
C ILE A 85 9.74 -1.45 -23.68
N VAL A 86 9.82 -0.14 -23.46
CA VAL A 86 11.01 0.51 -22.90
C VAL A 86 10.89 0.80 -21.41
N GLY A 87 9.70 0.65 -20.82
CA GLY A 87 9.50 0.87 -19.39
C GLY A 87 8.10 0.51 -18.91
N ILE A 88 8.00 0.28 -17.60
CA ILE A 88 6.75 0.05 -16.89
C ILE A 88 6.69 1.04 -15.73
N GLY A 89 5.60 1.78 -15.62
CA GLY A 89 5.29 2.64 -14.48
C GLY A 89 4.09 2.09 -13.71
N THR A 90 4.11 2.24 -12.40
CA THR A 90 3.01 1.84 -11.54
C THR A 90 2.50 3.01 -10.73
N ASP A 91 1.19 3.05 -10.51
CA ASP A 91 0.51 3.95 -9.59
C ASP A 91 -0.41 3.16 -8.65
N PHE A 92 -0.56 3.62 -7.43
CA PHE A 92 -1.41 2.99 -6.41
C PHE A 92 -2.26 4.04 -5.70
N THR A 93 -3.38 3.61 -5.14
CA THR A 93 -4.10 4.43 -4.17
C THR A 93 -3.16 4.79 -3.01
N ALA A 94 -2.96 6.08 -2.78
CA ALA A 94 -2.09 6.58 -1.72
C ALA A 94 -2.49 6.03 -0.35
N CYS A 95 -1.53 5.95 0.58
CA CYS A 95 -1.76 5.45 1.93
C CYS A 95 -2.25 4.00 2.01
N THR A 96 -2.09 3.21 0.96
CA THR A 96 -2.36 1.78 0.96
C THR A 96 -1.09 1.06 1.43
N MET A 97 -1.10 0.55 2.67
CA MET A 97 0.12 0.08 3.32
C MET A 97 0.02 -1.36 3.81
N LEU A 98 1.16 -2.05 3.88
CA LEU A 98 1.24 -3.45 4.31
C LEU A 98 2.55 -3.79 5.03
N PRO A 99 2.52 -4.78 5.97
CA PRO A 99 3.71 -5.36 6.56
C PRO A 99 4.30 -6.44 5.64
N THR A 100 5.62 -6.41 5.44
CA THR A 100 6.35 -7.38 4.62
C THR A 100 7.60 -7.90 5.30
N LEU A 101 8.11 -9.04 4.80
CA LEU A 101 9.46 -9.49 5.04
C LEU A 101 10.47 -8.63 4.25
N ALA A 102 11.76 -8.86 4.49
CA ALA A 102 12.85 -8.12 3.85
C ALA A 102 12.89 -8.26 2.32
N ASP A 103 12.42 -9.40 1.81
CA ASP A 103 12.31 -9.69 0.37
C ASP A 103 11.05 -9.13 -0.28
N GLY A 104 10.18 -8.46 0.49
CA GLY A 104 8.92 -7.90 0.02
C GLY A 104 7.72 -8.85 0.15
N THR A 105 7.89 -10.07 0.66
CA THR A 105 6.79 -11.02 0.88
C THR A 105 5.77 -10.44 1.87
N PRO A 106 4.49 -10.23 1.48
CA PRO A 106 3.46 -9.73 2.38
C PRO A 106 3.15 -10.74 3.49
N LEU A 107 3.05 -10.31 4.75
CA LEU A 107 2.84 -11.24 5.87
C LEU A 107 1.53 -12.01 5.76
N CYS A 108 0.46 -11.44 5.24
CA CYS A 108 -0.82 -12.12 5.06
C CYS A 108 -0.77 -13.32 4.09
N THR A 109 0.28 -13.45 3.26
CA THR A 109 0.45 -14.59 2.36
C THR A 109 1.06 -15.81 3.06
N LEU A 110 1.60 -15.62 4.26
CA LEU A 110 2.16 -16.69 5.09
C LEU A 110 1.05 -17.34 5.92
N ALA A 111 0.95 -18.66 5.89
CA ALA A 111 -0.15 -19.41 6.50
C ALA A 111 -0.39 -19.06 7.98
N GLN A 112 0.69 -18.84 8.75
CA GLN A 112 0.61 -18.51 10.17
C GLN A 112 0.05 -17.10 10.46
N TYR A 113 0.01 -16.20 9.47
CA TYR A 113 -0.49 -14.83 9.62
C TYR A 113 -1.76 -14.54 8.80
N ALA A 114 -2.22 -15.51 8.01
CA ALA A 114 -3.36 -15.32 7.12
C ALA A 114 -4.68 -14.97 7.85
N SER A 115 -4.83 -15.42 9.10
CA SER A 115 -5.98 -15.11 9.97
C SER A 115 -5.80 -13.83 10.81
N ARG A 116 -4.67 -13.14 10.65
CA ARG A 116 -4.35 -11.91 11.41
C ARG A 116 -4.70 -10.67 10.58
N PRO A 117 -5.73 -9.89 10.93
CA PRO A 117 -6.16 -8.73 10.13
C PRO A 117 -5.04 -7.71 9.90
N HIS A 118 -4.18 -7.50 10.89
CA HIS A 118 -3.07 -6.56 10.80
C HIS A 118 -1.95 -6.99 9.84
N ALA A 119 -1.94 -8.26 9.40
CA ALA A 119 -0.99 -8.75 8.38
C ALA A 119 -1.39 -8.38 6.94
N TRP A 120 -2.65 -7.96 6.72
CA TRP A 120 -3.21 -7.64 5.42
C TRP A 120 -2.95 -6.19 5.00
N VAL A 121 -3.09 -5.93 3.70
CA VAL A 121 -2.98 -4.57 3.15
C VAL A 121 -4.09 -3.70 3.73
N LYS A 122 -3.75 -2.60 4.37
CA LYS A 122 -4.70 -1.58 4.83
C LYS A 122 -4.91 -0.55 3.73
N LEU A 123 -6.10 -0.58 3.14
CA LEU A 123 -6.48 0.31 2.04
C LEU A 123 -6.56 1.78 2.51
N TRP A 124 -6.51 2.74 1.59
CA TRP A 124 -6.64 4.16 1.90
C TRP A 124 -7.89 4.47 2.75
N LYS A 125 -9.04 3.87 2.43
CA LYS A 125 -10.31 4.04 3.16
C LYS A 125 -10.43 3.22 4.45
N HIS A 126 -9.33 2.68 5.00
CA HIS A 126 -9.30 2.01 6.29
C HIS A 126 -9.33 3.06 7.41
N HIS A 127 -10.51 3.30 7.98
CA HIS A 127 -10.72 4.32 9.02
C HIS A 127 -10.58 3.79 10.45
N ALA A 128 -10.45 2.47 10.65
CA ALA A 128 -10.34 1.86 11.98
C ALA A 128 -9.12 2.32 12.81
N ALA A 129 -8.17 3.04 12.20
CA ALA A 129 -7.04 3.67 12.88
C ALA A 129 -7.36 5.07 13.46
N GLN A 130 -8.64 5.45 13.57
CA GLN A 130 -9.03 6.78 14.08
C GLN A 130 -8.53 7.06 15.51
N PRO A 131 -8.57 6.12 16.48
CA PRO A 131 -8.01 6.36 17.81
C PRO A 131 -6.51 6.69 17.80
N GLN A 132 -5.76 6.08 16.88
CA GLN A 132 -4.34 6.34 16.70
C GLN A 132 -4.09 7.71 16.06
N ALA A 133 -4.88 8.09 15.07
CA ALA A 133 -4.82 9.42 14.47
C ALA A 133 -5.10 10.51 15.50
N ASP A 134 -6.12 10.35 16.32
CA ASP A 134 -6.48 11.30 17.40
C ASP A 134 -5.35 11.47 18.41
N ARG A 135 -4.68 10.37 18.74
CA ARG A 135 -3.52 10.39 19.64
C ARG A 135 -2.31 11.08 19.02
N ILE A 136 -2.01 10.80 17.74
CA ILE A 136 -0.96 11.51 16.99
C ILE A 136 -1.24 13.02 17.01
N ASN A 137 -2.47 13.43 16.72
CA ASN A 137 -2.89 14.83 16.73
C ASN A 137 -2.74 15.47 18.11
N LYS A 138 -3.19 14.79 19.16
CA LYS A 138 -3.08 15.26 20.54
C LYS A 138 -1.63 15.47 20.97
N VAL A 139 -0.79 14.47 20.73
CA VAL A 139 0.64 14.51 21.11
C VAL A 139 1.40 15.55 20.29
N GLY A 140 1.17 15.57 18.96
CA GLY A 140 1.81 16.53 18.08
C GLY A 140 1.46 17.98 18.42
N LYS A 141 0.20 18.24 18.72
CA LYS A 141 -0.27 19.57 19.18
C LYS A 141 0.38 20.00 20.48
N ALA A 142 0.47 19.07 21.45
CA ALA A 142 1.12 19.33 22.73
C ALA A 142 2.62 19.62 22.60
N ARG A 143 3.28 18.96 21.61
CA ARG A 143 4.71 19.14 21.31
C ARG A 143 4.98 20.29 20.33
N LYS A 144 3.94 20.90 19.77
CA LYS A 144 4.04 21.91 18.70
C LYS A 144 4.85 21.36 17.51
N GLU A 145 4.53 20.14 17.07
CA GLU A 145 5.25 19.44 16.02
C GLU A 145 5.04 20.14 14.66
N PRO A 146 6.09 20.74 14.04
CA PRO A 146 5.91 21.57 12.84
C PRO A 146 5.34 20.78 11.66
N ALA A 147 5.65 19.49 11.53
CA ALA A 147 5.14 18.66 10.46
C ALA A 147 3.60 18.50 10.52
N LEU A 148 3.01 18.50 11.71
CA LEU A 148 1.55 18.41 11.88
C LEU A 148 0.88 19.79 11.78
N GLU A 149 1.60 20.86 12.06
CA GLU A 149 1.09 22.23 11.89
C GLU A 149 0.71 22.50 10.44
N MET A 150 1.51 22.02 9.48
CA MET A 150 1.23 22.16 8.05
C MET A 150 -0.10 21.54 7.64
N TYR A 151 -0.59 20.53 8.38
CA TYR A 151 -1.87 19.86 8.16
C TYR A 151 -2.94 20.32 9.15
N ASN A 152 -2.76 21.50 9.77
CA ASN A 152 -3.67 22.03 10.77
C ASN A 152 -3.98 21.04 11.91
N TRP A 153 -2.99 20.27 12.32
CA TRP A 153 -3.09 19.24 13.37
C TRP A 153 -4.14 18.16 13.09
N ALA A 154 -4.43 17.91 11.81
CA ALA A 154 -5.46 17.00 11.34
C ALA A 154 -4.85 15.79 10.62
N HIS A 155 -4.00 15.01 11.32
CA HIS A 155 -3.55 13.71 10.81
C HIS A 155 -4.75 12.77 10.66
N SER A 156 -4.93 12.19 9.47
CA SER A 156 -6.07 11.32 9.17
C SER A 156 -5.80 9.87 9.59
N SER A 157 -6.87 9.15 9.95
CA SER A 157 -6.85 7.70 10.12
C SER A 157 -6.49 6.94 8.84
N GLU A 158 -6.72 7.56 7.68
CA GLU A 158 -6.35 7.00 6.38
C GLU A 158 -4.84 6.96 6.15
N TRP A 159 -4.08 7.81 6.84
CA TRP A 159 -2.66 7.98 6.56
C TRP A 159 -1.80 6.89 7.18
N PHE A 160 -0.65 6.69 6.55
CA PHE A 160 0.30 5.62 6.87
C PHE A 160 0.61 5.50 8.38
N PHE A 161 0.93 6.61 9.06
CA PHE A 161 1.37 6.56 10.46
C PHE A 161 0.28 6.15 11.44
N ALA A 162 -0.98 6.54 11.22
CA ALA A 162 -2.08 6.08 12.05
C ALA A 162 -2.25 4.57 11.95
N LYS A 163 -2.21 4.01 10.74
CA LYS A 163 -2.31 2.57 10.48
C LYS A 163 -1.10 1.80 11.01
N ALA A 164 0.11 2.36 10.88
CA ALA A 164 1.32 1.77 11.45
C ALA A 164 1.26 1.70 12.97
N LEU A 165 0.82 2.79 13.62
CA LEU A 165 0.63 2.84 15.07
C LEU A 165 -0.46 1.85 15.52
N GLN A 166 -1.52 1.68 14.74
CA GLN A 166 -2.55 0.68 15.01
C GLN A 166 -1.97 -0.74 15.04
N ILE A 167 -1.10 -1.10 14.07
CA ILE A 167 -0.43 -2.42 14.09
C ILE A 167 0.42 -2.58 15.36
N VAL A 168 1.20 -1.55 15.72
CA VAL A 168 2.05 -1.58 16.92
C VAL A 168 1.23 -1.84 18.21
N GLU A 169 0.07 -1.24 18.31
CA GLU A 169 -0.74 -1.26 19.53
C GLU A 169 -1.68 -2.45 19.64
N GLU A 170 -2.26 -2.86 18.53
CA GLU A 170 -3.29 -3.89 18.49
C GLU A 170 -2.73 -5.28 18.15
N ASP A 171 -1.57 -5.34 17.43
CA ASP A 171 -0.94 -6.58 17.02
C ASP A 171 0.59 -6.47 16.96
N PHE A 172 1.21 -6.30 18.12
CA PHE A 172 2.65 -6.08 18.23
C PHE A 172 3.49 -7.23 17.63
N GLU A 173 2.96 -8.46 17.61
CA GLU A 173 3.63 -9.59 16.99
C GLU A 173 3.78 -9.41 15.47
N ILE A 174 2.73 -8.95 14.79
CA ILE A 174 2.81 -8.63 13.35
C ILE A 174 3.82 -7.51 13.10
N TYR A 175 3.85 -6.49 13.97
CA TYR A 175 4.86 -5.44 13.89
C TYR A 175 6.29 -5.98 14.04
N GLU A 176 6.54 -6.86 15.04
CA GLU A 176 7.86 -7.45 15.26
C GLU A 176 8.32 -8.38 14.12
N LYS A 177 7.38 -9.06 13.48
CA LYS A 177 7.66 -9.98 12.37
C LYS A 177 7.85 -9.27 11.04
N ALA A 178 7.31 -8.07 10.92
CA ALA A 178 7.52 -7.25 9.73
C ALA A 178 8.94 -6.69 9.71
N ASP A 179 9.70 -7.01 8.68
CA ASP A 179 10.96 -6.33 8.42
C ASP A 179 10.70 -4.88 7.95
N ARG A 180 9.57 -4.67 7.27
CA ARG A 180 9.17 -3.38 6.71
C ARG A 180 7.67 -3.17 6.79
N LEU A 181 7.27 -1.93 7.02
CA LEU A 181 5.95 -1.41 6.67
C LEU A 181 6.14 -0.54 5.44
N ILE A 182 5.48 -0.88 4.34
CA ILE A 182 5.64 -0.21 3.06
C ILE A 182 4.30 0.28 2.52
N GLU A 183 4.33 1.29 1.66
CA GLU A 183 3.23 1.58 0.74
C GLU A 183 3.17 0.49 -0.33
N ALA A 184 1.99 0.20 -0.87
CA ALA A 184 1.79 -0.91 -1.80
C ALA A 184 2.57 -0.73 -3.12
N ASP A 185 2.85 0.50 -3.52
CA ASP A 185 3.65 0.80 -4.71
C ASP A 185 5.14 0.52 -4.55
N GLY A 186 5.57 0.14 -3.35
CA GLY A 186 6.97 -0.12 -3.04
C GLY A 186 7.88 1.10 -3.15
N ARG A 187 7.33 2.25 -3.48
CA ARG A 187 8.13 3.48 -3.59
C ARG A 187 8.41 4.05 -2.21
N PRO A 188 9.64 4.47 -1.95
CA PRO A 188 9.88 5.43 -0.89
C PRO A 188 9.05 6.67 -1.23
N TRP A 189 8.22 7.13 -0.30
CA TRP A 189 7.38 8.33 -0.44
C TRP A 189 8.18 9.48 -1.02
N ARG A 190 8.03 9.76 -2.31
CA ARG A 190 8.40 11.02 -2.93
C ARG A 190 7.16 11.91 -2.94
N THR A 191 6.79 12.44 -1.78
CA THR A 191 6.04 13.69 -1.81
C THR A 191 6.97 14.77 -2.33
N LEU A 192 6.45 15.65 -3.17
CA LEU A 192 7.15 16.81 -3.74
C LEU A 192 7.80 17.75 -2.69
N TYR A 193 7.71 17.42 -1.40
CA TYR A 193 8.13 18.25 -0.27
C TYR A 193 9.07 17.54 0.74
N TRP A 194 9.51 16.29 0.48
CA TRP A 194 10.45 15.60 1.37
C TRP A 194 11.72 15.18 0.61
N PRO A 195 12.91 15.41 1.19
CA PRO A 195 14.16 15.02 0.53
C PRO A 195 14.20 13.51 0.24
N PRO A 196 14.94 13.06 -0.80
CA PRO A 196 14.94 11.69 -1.27
C PRO A 196 15.76 10.79 -0.33
N THR A 197 15.19 10.47 0.82
CA THR A 197 15.70 9.42 1.68
C THR A 197 14.64 8.34 1.74
N SER A 198 15.03 7.15 1.31
CA SER A 198 14.24 5.93 1.44
C SER A 198 13.67 5.83 2.85
N MET A 199 12.37 6.09 3.03
CA MET A 199 11.68 5.81 4.29
C MET A 199 11.47 4.30 4.42
N GLN A 200 12.54 3.57 4.58
CA GLN A 200 12.52 2.30 5.25
C GLN A 200 12.42 2.61 6.73
N PHE A 201 11.20 2.63 7.29
CA PHE A 201 11.05 2.73 8.72
C PHE A 201 11.55 1.44 9.37
N ARG A 202 12.84 1.39 9.65
CA ARG A 202 13.35 0.62 10.77
C ARG A 202 13.19 1.51 11.99
N PHE A 203 12.22 1.24 12.82
CA PHE A 203 12.27 1.79 14.17
C PHE A 203 13.57 1.30 14.81
N PRO A 204 14.37 2.20 15.44
CA PRO A 204 15.61 1.79 16.08
C PRO A 204 15.36 0.65 17.08
N PRO A 205 16.32 -0.26 17.28
CA PRO A 205 16.19 -1.34 18.28
C PRO A 205 15.82 -0.84 19.68
N ALA A 206 16.13 0.41 20.01
CA ALA A 206 15.74 1.06 21.26
C ALA A 206 14.22 1.22 21.45
N CYS A 207 13.42 1.27 20.38
CA CYS A 207 11.95 1.26 20.50
C CYS A 207 11.39 -0.14 20.72
N ARG A 208 12.18 -1.21 20.51
CA ARG A 208 11.77 -2.60 20.74
C ARG A 208 11.71 -2.98 22.21
N SER A 209 12.35 -2.24 23.10
CA SER A 209 12.44 -2.53 24.54
C SER A 209 11.66 -1.58 25.45
N ALA A 210 11.04 -0.54 24.93
CA ALA A 210 10.19 0.33 25.70
C ALA A 210 8.87 -0.40 26.02
N LYS A 211 8.80 -1.06 27.18
CA LYS A 211 7.52 -1.43 27.79
C LYS A 211 6.74 -0.13 27.98
N TRP A 212 5.77 0.10 27.12
CA TRP A 212 4.80 1.16 27.32
C TRP A 212 3.93 0.75 28.50
N SER A 213 4.28 1.25 29.69
CA SER A 213 3.42 1.12 30.85
C SER A 213 2.11 1.84 30.53
N ARG A 214 1.01 1.10 30.61
CA ARG A 214 -0.34 1.65 30.58
C ARG A 214 -0.49 2.56 31.80
N SER A 215 -0.54 3.84 31.60
CA SER A 215 -1.02 4.83 32.56
C SER A 215 -2.12 5.66 31.90
#